data_7c58f3ab282dfa53210bb97d95745b4e
#
_entry.id   7c58f3ab282dfa53210bb97d95745b4e
#
_cell.length_a   1.000
_cell.length_b   1.000
_cell.length_c   1.000
_cell.angle_alpha   90.00
_cell.angle_beta   90.00
_cell.angle_gamma   90.00
#
_symmetry.space_group_name_H-M   'P 1'
#
loop_
_entity.id
_entity.type
_entity.pdbx_description
1 polymer ?
#
loop_
_entity_poly.entity_id
_entity_poly.type
_entity_poly.pdbx_seq_one_letter_code
_entity_poly.pdbx_strand_id
1 'polypeptide(L)'
;MKFTIRQLQIFLAVAKHQNISKAAQSLHMSQSAASEALLNLEHMYEVSLFDRVSNKLALNAIGHTLRREAENLIAHCQSFEEKLLDHTDVGHIKVGASFTIGNHLATRYLAGYLANYPEADVQLDIANTPDVVARVLN
;
A
#
# COMPACT_ATOMS: atom_id res chain seq x y z
N MET A 1 4.51 17.79 9.03
CA MET A 1 5.16 16.50 8.83
C MET A 1 6.63 16.74 8.57
N LYS A 2 7.54 16.06 9.29
CA LYS A 2 8.99 16.31 9.17
C LYS A 2 9.69 15.29 8.25
N PHE A 3 9.22 14.04 8.17
CA PHE A 3 9.78 13.03 7.28
C PHE A 3 9.23 13.12 5.86
N THR A 4 9.91 12.49 4.92
CA THR A 4 9.52 12.38 3.51
C THR A 4 9.11 10.94 3.14
N ILE A 5 8.29 10.79 2.11
CA ILE A 5 7.92 9.47 1.56
C ILE A 5 9.19 8.70 1.13
N ARG A 6 10.19 9.40 0.57
CA ARG A 6 11.45 8.78 0.17
C ARG A 6 12.21 8.16 1.35
N GLN A 7 12.20 8.81 2.52
CA GLN A 7 12.81 8.25 3.74
C GLN A 7 12.07 7.00 4.21
N LEU A 8 10.73 6.95 4.11
CA LEU A 8 9.97 5.72 4.41
C LEU A 8 10.29 4.59 3.43
N GLN A 9 10.41 4.88 2.13
CA GLN A 9 10.82 3.89 1.13
C GLN A 9 12.20 3.30 1.45
N ILE A 10 13.15 4.16 1.85
CA ILE A 10 14.50 3.73 2.24
C ILE A 10 14.45 2.88 3.51
N PHE A 11 13.71 3.30 4.53
CA PHE A 11 13.50 2.52 5.75
C PHE A 11 12.96 1.11 5.45
N LEU A 12 11.92 1.00 4.63
CA LEU A 12 11.31 -0.27 4.24
C LEU A 12 12.27 -1.14 3.39
N ALA A 13 13.02 -0.53 2.48
CA ALA A 13 14.03 -1.24 1.69
C ALA A 13 15.16 -1.79 2.56
N VAL A 14 15.67 -1.00 3.54
CA VAL A 14 16.68 -1.46 4.49
C VAL A 14 16.12 -2.57 5.39
N ALA A 15 14.88 -2.46 5.84
CA ALA A 15 14.20 -3.51 6.61
C ALA A 15 14.07 -4.82 5.83
N LYS A 16 13.79 -4.74 4.53
CA LYS A 16 13.66 -5.90 3.64
C LYS A 16 15.02 -6.56 3.35
N HIS A 17 16.03 -5.77 3.02
CA HIS A 17 17.33 -6.28 2.58
C HIS A 17 18.33 -6.49 3.71
N GLN A 18 18.09 -5.94 4.91
CA GLN A 18 19.00 -5.93 6.07
C GLN A 18 20.41 -5.42 5.73
N ASN A 19 20.52 -4.63 4.66
CA ASN A 19 21.76 -4.14 4.09
C ASN A 19 21.51 -2.84 3.32
N ILE A 20 22.22 -1.76 3.71
CA ILE A 20 22.03 -0.43 3.09
C ILE A 20 22.41 -0.43 1.61
N SER A 21 23.48 -1.10 1.21
CA SER A 21 23.94 -1.12 -0.20
C SER A 21 22.91 -1.80 -1.10
N LYS A 22 22.37 -2.94 -0.66
CA LYS A 22 21.30 -3.65 -1.41
C LYS A 22 20.00 -2.84 -1.46
N ALA A 23 19.64 -2.18 -0.36
CA ALA A 23 18.49 -1.30 -0.31
C ALA A 23 18.64 -0.11 -1.26
N ALA A 24 19.80 0.55 -1.26
CA ALA A 24 20.12 1.65 -2.16
C ALA A 24 20.04 1.22 -3.64
N GLN A 25 20.63 0.06 -3.95
CA GLN A 25 20.57 -0.52 -5.30
C GLN A 25 19.11 -0.78 -5.75
N SER A 26 18.26 -1.34 -4.88
CA SER A 26 16.85 -1.59 -5.19
C SER A 26 16.02 -0.32 -5.42
N LEU A 27 16.50 0.81 -4.90
CA LEU A 27 15.88 2.14 -5.04
C LEU A 27 16.58 3.04 -6.07
N HIS A 28 17.54 2.49 -6.83
CA HIS A 28 18.33 3.22 -7.84
C HIS A 28 19.01 4.47 -7.28
N MET A 29 19.65 4.36 -6.11
CA MET A 29 20.35 5.47 -5.45
C MET A 29 21.72 5.03 -4.90
N SER A 30 22.56 6.01 -4.53
CA SER A 30 23.86 5.72 -3.91
C SER A 30 23.69 5.22 -2.46
N GLN A 31 24.62 4.38 -2.01
CA GLN A 31 24.61 3.87 -0.64
C GLN A 31 24.78 5.00 0.39
N SER A 32 25.59 6.02 0.08
CA SER A 32 25.78 7.20 0.95
C SER A 32 24.47 7.97 1.14
N ALA A 33 23.72 8.22 0.04
CA ALA A 33 22.44 8.91 0.11
C ALA A 33 21.38 8.11 0.89
N ALA A 34 21.34 6.77 0.71
CA ALA A 34 20.43 5.92 1.48
C ALA A 34 20.79 5.92 2.97
N SER A 35 22.09 5.83 3.31
CA SER A 35 22.57 5.87 4.69
C SER A 35 22.24 7.21 5.36
N GLU A 36 22.52 8.32 4.69
CA GLU A 36 22.23 9.65 5.19
C GLU A 36 20.73 9.87 5.41
N ALA A 37 19.89 9.49 4.45
CA ALA A 37 18.45 9.64 4.56
C ALA A 37 17.86 8.83 5.72
N LEU A 38 18.37 7.60 5.97
CA LEU A 38 17.97 6.79 7.11
C LEU A 38 18.41 7.42 8.43
N LEU A 39 19.68 7.84 8.53
CA LEU A 39 20.19 8.51 9.70
C LEU A 39 19.41 9.80 10.01
N ASN A 40 19.12 10.59 8.99
CA ASN A 40 18.33 11.82 9.16
C ASN A 40 16.92 11.51 9.66
N LEU A 41 16.28 10.41 9.21
CA LEU A 41 14.98 9.98 9.72
C LEU A 41 15.07 9.64 11.22
N GLU A 42 16.04 8.84 11.62
CA GLU A 42 16.27 8.45 13.03
C GLU A 42 16.62 9.66 13.91
N HIS A 43 17.52 10.52 13.47
CA HIS A 43 17.92 11.73 14.19
C HIS A 43 16.76 12.72 14.38
N MET A 44 15.92 12.91 13.36
CA MET A 44 14.81 13.86 13.38
C MET A 44 13.79 13.57 14.50
N TYR A 45 13.68 12.30 14.90
CA TYR A 45 12.76 11.84 15.93
C TYR A 45 13.48 11.29 17.18
N GLU A 46 14.81 11.36 17.21
CA GLU A 46 15.64 10.85 18.31
C GLU A 46 15.38 9.38 18.62
N VAL A 47 15.15 8.59 17.57
CA VAL A 47 14.88 7.14 17.68
C VAL A 47 15.85 6.35 16.82
N SER A 48 16.20 5.14 17.26
CA SER A 48 16.85 4.14 16.43
C SER A 48 15.82 3.13 15.95
N LEU A 49 15.87 2.76 14.67
CA LEU A 49 14.96 1.81 14.04
C LEU A 49 15.62 0.45 13.80
N PHE A 50 16.95 0.43 13.80
CA PHE A 50 17.74 -0.76 13.54
C PHE A 50 18.81 -0.99 14.59
N ASP A 51 19.08 -2.26 14.87
CA ASP A 51 20.23 -2.74 15.61
C ASP A 51 21.25 -3.38 14.65
N ARG A 52 22.54 -3.29 14.98
CA ARG A 52 23.57 -4.00 14.26
C ARG A 52 23.78 -5.39 14.87
N VAL A 53 23.39 -6.42 14.15
CA VAL A 53 23.55 -7.82 14.57
C VAL A 53 24.39 -8.55 13.52
N SER A 54 25.56 -9.05 13.92
CA SER A 54 26.44 -9.84 13.04
C SER A 54 26.63 -9.23 11.64
N ASN A 55 26.99 -7.93 11.59
CA ASN A 55 27.21 -7.17 10.35
C ASN A 55 25.97 -6.96 9.47
N LYS A 56 24.75 -7.20 10.00
CA LYS A 56 23.46 -6.90 9.36
C LYS A 56 22.70 -5.84 10.14
N LEU A 57 21.82 -5.14 9.46
CA LEU A 57 20.86 -4.23 10.08
C LEU A 57 19.54 -5.00 10.32
N ALA A 58 19.27 -5.30 11.57
CA ALA A 58 18.00 -5.91 11.98
C ALA A 58 17.08 -4.83 12.56
N LEU A 59 15.79 -4.90 12.26
CA LEU A 59 14.82 -4.02 12.92
C LEU A 59 14.82 -4.28 14.42
N ASN A 60 14.85 -3.21 15.22
CA ASN A 60 14.57 -3.28 16.65
C ASN A 60 13.03 -3.28 16.91
N ALA A 61 12.60 -3.29 18.17
CA ALA A 61 11.19 -3.32 18.55
C ALA A 61 10.38 -2.13 17.97
N ILE A 62 10.97 -0.92 17.99
CA ILE A 62 10.36 0.29 17.42
C ILE A 62 10.27 0.15 15.90
N GLY A 63 11.35 -0.29 15.24
CA GLY A 63 11.40 -0.52 13.81
C GLY A 63 10.35 -1.53 13.34
N HIS A 64 10.14 -2.63 14.08
CA HIS A 64 9.08 -3.61 13.77
C HIS A 64 7.68 -3.01 13.86
N THR A 65 7.40 -2.20 14.86
CA THR A 65 6.11 -1.51 15.00
C THR A 65 5.88 -0.53 13.87
N LEU A 66 6.86 0.33 13.59
CA LEU A 66 6.75 1.38 12.59
C LEU A 66 6.78 0.85 11.14
N ARG A 67 7.35 -0.34 10.92
CA ARG A 67 7.37 -0.96 9.59
C ARG A 67 5.95 -1.12 9.02
N ARG A 68 5.01 -1.66 9.80
CA ARG A 68 3.62 -1.85 9.33
C ARG A 68 2.94 -0.53 9.00
N GLU A 69 3.14 0.48 9.84
CA GLU A 69 2.61 1.82 9.59
C GLU A 69 3.21 2.46 8.32
N ALA A 70 4.52 2.30 8.11
CA ALA A 70 5.19 2.78 6.91
C ALA A 70 4.71 2.05 5.64
N GLU A 71 4.50 0.72 5.70
CA GLU A 71 3.93 -0.07 4.60
C GLU A 71 2.52 0.44 4.22
N ASN A 72 1.66 0.71 5.22
CA ASN A 72 0.32 1.26 5.01
C ASN A 72 0.37 2.66 4.38
N LEU A 73 1.25 3.54 4.87
CA LEU A 73 1.41 4.89 4.31
C LEU A 73 1.88 4.85 2.85
N ILE A 74 2.84 4.00 2.51
CA ILE A 74 3.31 3.84 1.12
C ILE A 74 2.19 3.30 0.24
N ALA A 75 1.42 2.31 0.70
CA ALA A 75 0.27 1.79 -0.05
C ALA A 75 -0.80 2.86 -0.31
N HIS A 76 -1.09 3.72 0.68
CA HIS A 76 -2.01 4.85 0.49
C HIS A 76 -1.46 5.89 -0.49
N CYS A 77 -0.15 6.17 -0.48
CA CYS A 77 0.47 7.06 -1.47
C CYS A 77 0.37 6.49 -2.88
N GLN A 78 0.58 5.19 -3.05
CA GLN A 78 0.44 4.51 -4.35
C GLN A 78 -1.02 4.57 -4.85
N SER A 79 -2.00 4.27 -3.98
CA SER A 79 -3.42 4.40 -4.33
C SER A 79 -3.81 5.83 -4.69
N PHE A 80 -3.21 6.84 -4.04
CA PHE A 80 -3.43 8.23 -4.40
C PHE A 80 -2.82 8.55 -5.79
N GLU A 81 -1.61 8.05 -6.08
CA GLU A 81 -0.96 8.23 -7.38
C GLU A 81 -1.76 7.54 -8.50
N GLU A 82 -2.26 6.31 -8.27
CA GLU A 82 -3.16 5.61 -9.19
C GLU A 82 -4.39 6.47 -9.52
N LYS A 83 -5.05 7.03 -8.52
CA LYS A 83 -6.20 7.93 -8.72
C LYS A 83 -5.85 9.23 -9.44
N LEU A 84 -4.62 9.75 -9.29
CA LEU A 84 -4.16 10.90 -10.07
C LEU A 84 -3.92 10.56 -11.53
N LEU A 85 -3.47 9.35 -11.83
CA LEU A 85 -3.27 8.86 -13.19
C LEU A 85 -4.59 8.51 -13.87
N ASP A 86 -5.56 8.07 -13.09
CA ASP A 86 -6.88 7.58 -13.54
C ASP A 86 -7.94 8.68 -13.51
N HIS A 87 -7.58 9.90 -14.01
CA HIS A 87 -8.54 11.02 -14.06
C HIS A 87 -9.60 10.89 -15.13
N THR A 88 -9.65 9.80 -15.84
CA THR A 88 -10.65 9.53 -16.88
C THR A 88 -11.73 8.56 -16.44
N ASP A 89 -11.56 7.86 -15.31
CA ASP A 89 -12.57 6.91 -14.87
C ASP A 89 -12.81 7.02 -13.35
N VAL A 90 -13.95 7.54 -12.99
CA VAL A 90 -14.58 7.22 -11.70
C VAL A 90 -14.92 5.73 -11.81
N GLY A 91 -13.95 4.90 -11.41
CA GLY A 91 -13.79 3.49 -11.69
C GLY A 91 -15.05 2.73 -12.06
N HIS A 92 -15.06 2.15 -13.24
CA HIS A 92 -16.05 1.13 -13.58
C HIS A 92 -15.86 -0.09 -12.67
N ILE A 93 -16.70 -0.19 -11.64
CA ILE A 93 -16.65 -1.29 -10.66
C ILE A 93 -17.57 -2.40 -11.15
N LYS A 94 -17.01 -3.55 -11.49
CA LYS A 94 -17.79 -4.76 -11.76
C LYS A 94 -17.87 -5.63 -10.53
N VAL A 95 -19.06 -5.84 -10.02
CA VAL A 95 -19.31 -6.69 -8.85
C VAL A 95 -20.06 -7.93 -9.30
N GLY A 96 -19.46 -9.08 -9.11
CA GLY A 96 -20.14 -10.37 -9.30
C GLY A 96 -20.74 -10.87 -7.99
N ALA A 97 -22.00 -11.29 -8.00
CA ALA A 97 -22.66 -11.85 -6.83
C ALA A 97 -23.53 -13.07 -7.18
N SER A 98 -23.60 -14.05 -6.28
CA SER A 98 -24.58 -15.13 -6.40
C SER A 98 -26.01 -14.60 -6.22
N PHE A 99 -27.02 -15.32 -6.72
CA PHE A 99 -28.43 -14.92 -6.59
C PHE A 99 -28.85 -14.58 -5.16
N THR A 100 -28.39 -15.35 -4.17
CA THR A 100 -28.74 -15.15 -2.77
C THR A 100 -28.15 -13.84 -2.22
N ILE A 101 -26.90 -13.53 -2.58
CA ILE A 101 -26.18 -12.34 -2.08
C ILE A 101 -26.53 -11.12 -2.93
N GLY A 102 -26.65 -11.29 -4.25
CA GLY A 102 -26.86 -10.20 -5.20
C GLY A 102 -28.16 -9.45 -5.00
N ASN A 103 -29.24 -10.18 -4.79
CA ASN A 103 -30.59 -9.59 -4.70
C ASN A 103 -30.83 -8.75 -3.42
N HIS A 104 -30.09 -8.98 -2.35
CA HIS A 104 -30.34 -8.29 -1.08
C HIS A 104 -29.11 -7.57 -0.55
N LEU A 105 -27.99 -8.30 -0.38
CA LEU A 105 -26.83 -7.78 0.30
C LEU A 105 -25.98 -6.89 -0.62
N ALA A 106 -25.63 -7.36 -1.82
CA ALA A 106 -24.81 -6.60 -2.76
C ALA A 106 -25.52 -5.30 -3.16
N THR A 107 -26.81 -5.36 -3.49
CA THR A 107 -27.62 -4.19 -3.86
C THR A 107 -27.63 -3.14 -2.74
N ARG A 108 -27.75 -3.56 -1.49
CA ARG A 108 -27.74 -2.64 -0.32
C ARG A 108 -26.38 -1.97 -0.12
N TYR A 109 -25.28 -2.72 -0.23
CA TYR A 109 -23.93 -2.15 -0.11
C TYR A 109 -23.61 -1.22 -1.26
N LEU A 110 -23.99 -1.58 -2.50
CA LEU A 110 -23.78 -0.73 -3.67
C LEU A 110 -24.61 0.56 -3.61
N ALA A 111 -25.82 0.50 -3.11
CA ALA A 111 -26.64 1.70 -2.89
C ALA A 111 -25.98 2.64 -1.87
N GLY A 112 -25.43 2.10 -0.78
CA GLY A 112 -24.65 2.89 0.19
C GLY A 112 -23.35 3.47 -0.41
N TYR A 113 -22.67 2.73 -1.27
CA TYR A 113 -21.50 3.22 -1.99
C TYR A 113 -21.85 4.35 -2.94
N LEU A 114 -22.87 4.18 -3.80
CA LEU A 114 -23.31 5.20 -4.75
C LEU A 114 -23.87 6.46 -4.09
N ALA A 115 -24.41 6.36 -2.86
CA ALA A 115 -24.81 7.53 -2.09
C ALA A 115 -23.63 8.43 -1.70
N ASN A 116 -22.41 7.85 -1.52
CA ASN A 116 -21.18 8.59 -1.22
C ASN A 116 -20.38 8.94 -2.48
N TYR A 117 -20.58 8.20 -3.57
CA TYR A 117 -19.86 8.36 -4.84
C TYR A 117 -20.85 8.34 -6.01
N PRO A 118 -21.65 9.40 -6.20
CA PRO A 118 -22.74 9.41 -7.18
C PRO A 118 -22.27 9.30 -8.64
N GLU A 119 -21.01 9.66 -8.92
CA GLU A 119 -20.40 9.58 -10.26
C GLU A 119 -19.77 8.19 -10.55
N ALA A 120 -19.81 7.24 -9.60
CA ALA A 120 -19.21 5.94 -9.80
C ALA A 120 -20.06 5.09 -10.77
N ASP A 121 -19.41 4.53 -11.80
CA ASP A 121 -20.02 3.55 -12.70
C ASP A 121 -19.90 2.15 -12.08
N VAL A 122 -21.03 1.59 -11.65
CA VAL A 122 -21.07 0.30 -10.96
C VAL A 122 -21.95 -0.67 -11.73
N GLN A 123 -21.36 -1.75 -12.20
CA GLN A 123 -22.06 -2.88 -12.82
C GLN A 123 -22.18 -4.03 -11.83
N LEU A 124 -23.41 -4.43 -11.49
CA LEU A 124 -23.70 -5.63 -10.69
C LEU A 124 -24.10 -6.78 -11.61
N ASP A 125 -23.31 -7.84 -11.61
CA ASP A 125 -23.60 -9.06 -12.37
C ASP A 125 -24.03 -10.17 -11.41
N ILE A 126 -25.26 -10.65 -11.56
CA ILE A 126 -25.84 -11.68 -10.69
C ILE A 126 -25.97 -12.99 -11.49
N ALA A 127 -25.28 -14.03 -11.02
CA ALA A 127 -25.30 -15.34 -11.65
C ALA A 127 -25.14 -16.46 -10.59
N ASN A 128 -25.08 -17.72 -11.02
CA ASN A 128 -24.72 -18.79 -10.10
C ASN A 128 -23.22 -18.69 -9.69
N THR A 129 -22.85 -19.29 -8.59
CA THR A 129 -21.50 -19.14 -8.02
C THR A 129 -20.38 -19.56 -8.98
N PRO A 130 -20.43 -20.70 -9.71
CA PRO A 130 -19.40 -21.06 -10.66
C PRO A 130 -19.19 -20.05 -11.78
N ASP A 131 -20.30 -19.49 -12.31
CA ASP A 131 -20.24 -18.51 -13.40
C ASP A 131 -19.65 -17.17 -12.93
N VAL A 132 -19.99 -16.73 -11.71
CA VAL A 132 -19.41 -15.52 -11.10
C VAL A 132 -17.89 -15.68 -10.95
N VAL A 133 -17.45 -16.81 -10.40
CA VAL A 133 -16.02 -17.08 -10.21
C VAL A 133 -15.28 -17.10 -11.55
N ALA A 134 -15.84 -17.75 -12.57
CA ALA A 134 -15.24 -17.81 -13.90
C ALA A 134 -15.07 -16.42 -14.54
N ARG A 135 -16.02 -15.50 -14.31
CA ARG A 135 -15.97 -14.12 -14.85
C ARG A 135 -15.01 -13.19 -14.10
N VAL A 136 -14.73 -13.47 -12.84
CA VAL A 136 -13.75 -12.68 -12.03
C VAL A 136 -12.31 -13.09 -12.35
N LEU A 137 -12.09 -14.35 -12.75
CA LEU A 137 -10.76 -14.90 -13.04
C LEU A 137 -10.31 -14.68 -14.51
N ASN A 138 -11.18 -14.20 -15.40
CA ASN A 138 -10.90 -13.86 -16.78
C ASN A 138 -10.98 -12.35 -17.03
#